data_fcb2bea51c72d56e9c671d4a684b2321
#
_entry.id   fcb2bea51c72d56e9c671d4a684b2321
#
_cell.length_a   1.000
_cell.length_b   1.000
_cell.length_c   1.000
_cell.angle_alpha   90.00
_cell.angle_beta   90.00
_cell.angle_gamma   90.00
#
_symmetry.space_group_name_H-M   'P 1'
#
loop_
_entity.id
_entity.type
_entity.pdbx_description
1 polymer ?
#
loop_
_entity_poly.entity_id
_entity_poly.type
_entity_poly.pdbx_seq_one_letter_code
_entity_poly.pdbx_strand_id
1 'polypeptide(L)'
;LARLENYTLTYRGNPGRAYLTVDKKQGNFVRVAVWDVSENDKKSLDEYEDYPYLYDCFEEKVLLENNETITGFIYQMYDRFPICKPSDSYMERCKQGYKDMGWDSSILDF
;
A
#
# COMPACT_ATOMS: atom_id res chain seq x y z
N LEU A 1 11.26 1.96 -8.97
CA LEU A 1 11.15 1.16 -7.74
C LEU A 1 11.70 1.92 -6.55
N ALA A 2 11.09 1.76 -5.41
CA ALA A 2 11.43 2.52 -4.24
C ALA A 2 11.10 1.75 -2.96
N ARG A 3 11.50 2.31 -1.81
CA ARG A 3 11.22 1.75 -0.49
C ARG A 3 10.53 2.79 0.38
N LEU A 4 9.50 2.35 1.06
CA LEU A 4 8.83 3.12 2.10
C LEU A 4 9.38 2.65 3.45
N GLU A 5 10.28 3.44 4.02
CA GLU A 5 10.96 3.10 5.27
C GLU A 5 10.05 3.25 6.48
N ASN A 6 10.25 2.40 7.48
CA ASN A 6 9.52 2.41 8.75
C ASN A 6 8.03 2.14 8.61
N TYR A 7 7.69 1.26 7.69
CA TYR A 7 6.35 0.75 7.48
C TYR A 7 6.37 -0.76 7.29
N THR A 8 5.26 -1.40 7.55
CA THR A 8 5.06 -2.83 7.27
C THR A 8 3.71 -3.03 6.59
N LEU A 9 3.60 -4.11 5.83
CA LEU A 9 2.35 -4.50 5.20
C LEU A 9 1.41 -5.14 6.23
N THR A 10 0.13 -4.87 6.10
CA THR A 10 -0.92 -5.56 6.86
C THR A 10 -2.21 -5.60 6.06
N TYR A 11 -3.16 -6.40 6.52
CA TYR A 11 -4.51 -6.45 5.97
C TYR A 11 -5.48 -5.97 7.03
N ARG A 12 -6.37 -5.03 6.65
CA ARG A 12 -7.39 -4.47 7.55
C ARG A 12 -8.76 -4.49 6.90
N GLY A 13 -9.78 -4.57 7.72
CA GLY A 13 -11.16 -4.51 7.27
C GLY A 13 -12.03 -5.51 8.02
N ASN A 14 -13.13 -5.90 7.39
CA ASN A 14 -14.07 -6.89 7.92
C ASN A 14 -13.93 -8.20 7.13
N PRO A 15 -14.40 -9.34 7.67
CA PRO A 15 -14.35 -10.61 6.95
C PRO A 15 -14.95 -10.48 5.55
N GLY A 16 -14.18 -10.92 4.53
CA GLY A 16 -14.56 -10.81 3.12
C GLY A 16 -14.33 -9.43 2.50
N ARG A 17 -13.95 -8.42 3.29
CA ARG A 17 -13.69 -7.03 2.86
C ARG A 17 -12.43 -6.46 3.50
N ALA A 18 -11.42 -7.28 3.68
CA ALA A 18 -10.12 -6.84 4.16
C ALA A 18 -9.20 -6.56 2.98
N TYR A 19 -8.40 -5.51 3.09
CA TYR A 19 -7.53 -5.02 2.02
C TYR A 19 -6.13 -4.78 2.53
N LEU A 20 -5.16 -4.83 1.60
CA LEU A 20 -3.76 -4.57 1.88
C LEU A 20 -3.56 -3.09 2.20
N THR A 21 -2.80 -2.81 3.24
CA THR A 21 -2.43 -1.47 3.65
C THR A 21 -1.05 -1.49 4.30
N VAL A 22 -0.59 -0.34 4.77
CA VAL A 22 0.67 -0.21 5.50
C VAL A 22 0.41 0.37 6.87
N ASP A 23 1.15 -0.10 7.87
CA ASP A 23 1.19 0.45 9.21
C ASP A 23 2.61 0.88 9.53
N LYS A 24 2.76 1.90 10.37
CA LYS A 24 4.10 2.32 10.83
C LYS A 24 4.76 1.23 11.64
N LYS A 25 6.01 0.91 11.30
CA LYS A 25 6.83 -0.03 12.07
C LYS A 25 8.30 0.32 11.90
N GLN A 26 8.89 0.88 12.93
CA GLN A 26 10.29 1.25 12.92
C GLN A 26 11.20 0.04 12.60
N GLY A 27 12.14 0.25 11.71
CA GLY A 27 13.11 -0.76 11.32
C GLY A 27 12.68 -1.63 10.15
N ASN A 28 11.42 -1.59 9.76
CA ASN A 28 10.91 -2.32 8.58
C ASN A 28 10.86 -1.41 7.36
N PHE A 29 10.64 -2.02 6.20
CA PHE A 29 10.37 -1.27 4.98
C PHE A 29 9.39 -2.04 4.09
N VAL A 30 8.73 -1.31 3.19
CA VAL A 30 7.82 -1.84 2.18
C VAL A 30 8.34 -1.44 0.81
N ARG A 31 8.38 -2.37 -0.14
CA ARG A 31 8.69 -2.06 -1.53
C ARG A 31 7.49 -1.39 -2.17
N VAL A 32 7.74 -0.32 -2.90
CA VAL A 32 6.69 0.45 -3.55
C VAL A 32 7.08 0.79 -4.98
N ALA A 33 6.08 1.00 -5.81
CA ALA A 33 6.24 1.57 -7.14
C ALA A 33 5.75 3.02 -7.09
N VAL A 34 6.51 3.93 -7.67
CA VAL A 34 6.19 5.35 -7.69
C VAL A 34 5.76 5.74 -9.09
N TRP A 35 4.65 6.45 -9.19
CA TRP A 35 4.07 6.88 -10.45
C TRP A 35 3.84 8.37 -10.45
N ASP A 36 4.14 9.03 -11.57
CA ASP A 36 3.71 10.41 -11.80
C ASP A 36 2.25 10.40 -12.21
N VAL A 37 1.43 11.17 -11.51
CA VAL A 37 0.01 11.24 -11.78
C VAL A 37 -0.44 12.69 -11.94
N SER A 38 -1.40 12.92 -12.84
CA SER A 38 -2.05 14.22 -13.00
C SER A 38 -3.06 14.47 -11.87
N GLU A 39 -3.55 15.72 -11.75
CA GLU A 39 -4.62 16.02 -10.81
C GLU A 39 -5.89 15.21 -11.08
N ASN A 40 -6.23 14.98 -12.34
CA ASN A 40 -7.36 14.15 -12.70
C ASN A 40 -7.15 12.68 -12.32
N ASP A 41 -5.95 12.16 -12.52
CA ASP A 41 -5.59 10.81 -12.09
C ASP A 41 -5.68 10.68 -10.57
N LYS A 42 -5.23 11.70 -9.83
CA LYS A 42 -5.34 11.74 -8.37
C LYS A 42 -6.79 11.65 -7.91
N LYS A 43 -7.69 12.39 -8.56
CA LYS A 43 -9.14 12.32 -8.25
C LYS A 43 -9.71 10.93 -8.50
N SER A 44 -9.32 10.29 -9.60
CA SER A 44 -9.75 8.92 -9.90
C SER A 44 -9.23 7.92 -8.88
N LEU A 45 -7.99 8.07 -8.42
CA LEU A 45 -7.41 7.24 -7.35
C LEU A 45 -8.14 7.46 -6.03
N ASP A 46 -8.46 8.71 -5.67
CA ASP A 46 -9.21 9.02 -4.45
C ASP A 46 -10.56 8.30 -4.44
N GLU A 47 -11.25 8.27 -5.57
CA GLU A 47 -12.51 7.54 -5.70
C GLU A 47 -12.30 6.02 -5.60
N TYR A 48 -11.28 5.49 -6.27
CA TYR A 48 -10.98 4.07 -6.26
C TYR A 48 -10.63 3.57 -4.85
N GLU A 49 -9.86 4.35 -4.08
CA GLU A 49 -9.45 4.01 -2.72
C GLU A 49 -10.50 4.40 -1.67
N ASP A 50 -11.65 4.92 -2.09
CA ASP A 50 -12.71 5.39 -1.19
C ASP A 50 -12.16 6.39 -0.15
N TYR A 51 -11.36 7.35 -0.62
CA TYR A 51 -10.85 8.45 0.20
C TYR A 51 -11.96 9.50 0.39
N PRO A 52 -12.21 10.02 1.59
CA PRO A 52 -11.45 9.79 2.85
C PRO A 52 -12.09 8.75 3.79
N TYR A 53 -12.98 7.91 3.31
CA TYR A 53 -13.78 7.04 4.19
C TYR A 53 -13.07 5.76 4.57
N LEU A 54 -12.49 5.05 3.61
CA LEU A 54 -11.79 3.79 3.82
C LEU A 54 -10.29 4.00 3.98
N TYR A 55 -9.71 4.83 3.13
CA TYR A 55 -8.27 5.17 3.16
C TYR A 55 -8.07 6.65 3.45
N ASP A 56 -7.02 6.95 4.21
CA ASP A 56 -6.44 8.29 4.30
C ASP A 56 -5.41 8.45 3.19
N CYS A 57 -5.17 9.69 2.78
CA CYS A 57 -4.16 10.02 1.79
C CYS A 57 -3.27 11.11 2.36
N PHE A 58 -1.96 10.90 2.42
CA PHE A 58 -1.03 11.87 2.98
C PHE A 58 0.33 11.78 2.29
N GLU A 59 1.13 12.83 2.47
CA GLU A 59 2.48 12.88 1.94
C GLU A 59 3.44 12.08 2.82
N GLU A 60 4.36 11.38 2.17
CA GLU A 60 5.42 10.64 2.85
C GLU A 60 6.68 10.64 1.99
N LYS A 61 7.83 10.54 2.64
CA LYS A 61 9.12 10.42 1.96
C LYS A 61 9.36 8.99 1.53
N VAL A 62 9.86 8.83 0.32
CA VAL A 62 10.13 7.55 -0.31
C VAL A 62 11.59 7.53 -0.76
N LEU A 63 12.30 6.44 -0.45
CA LEU A 63 13.70 6.25 -0.84
C LEU A 63 13.77 5.54 -2.18
N LEU A 64 14.35 6.19 -3.19
CA LEU A 64 14.56 5.62 -4.51
C LEU A 64 15.79 4.71 -4.53
N GLU A 65 15.92 3.89 -5.58
CA GLU A 65 17.05 2.97 -5.76
C GLU A 65 18.41 3.68 -5.84
N ASN A 66 18.44 4.92 -6.35
CA ASN A 66 19.66 5.74 -6.44
C ASN A 66 20.01 6.45 -5.13
N ASN A 67 19.36 6.10 -4.01
CA ASN A 67 19.49 6.71 -2.69
C ASN A 67 18.95 8.14 -2.58
N GLU A 68 18.28 8.65 -3.60
CA GLU A 68 17.56 9.92 -3.51
C GLU A 68 16.24 9.73 -2.78
N THR A 69 15.82 10.77 -2.05
CA THR A 69 14.53 10.79 -1.37
C THR A 69 13.59 11.74 -2.09
N ILE A 70 12.38 11.28 -2.35
CA ILE A 70 11.32 12.12 -2.90
C ILE A 70 10.12 12.14 -1.95
N THR A 71 9.28 13.16 -2.09
CA THR A 71 8.00 13.21 -1.38
C THR A 71 6.90 12.80 -2.35
N GLY A 72 6.13 11.79 -1.96
CA GLY A 72 4.97 11.33 -2.71
C GLY A 72 3.76 11.28 -1.81
N PHE A 73 2.60 10.95 -2.36
CA PHE A 73 1.43 10.66 -1.54
C PHE A 73 1.17 9.16 -1.49
N ILE A 74 0.66 8.70 -0.36
CA ILE A 74 0.27 7.31 -0.15
C ILE A 74 -1.13 7.22 0.41
N TYR A 75 -1.77 6.10 0.16
CA TYR A 75 -3.04 5.74 0.79
C TYR A 75 -2.79 4.74 1.91
N GLN A 76 -3.35 5.02 3.07
CA GLN A 76 -3.26 4.14 4.24
C GLN A 76 -4.65 3.95 4.82
N MET A 77 -5.03 2.69 5.02
CA MET A 77 -6.30 2.36 5.65
C MET A 77 -6.28 2.82 7.11
N TYR A 78 -7.39 3.37 7.59
CA TYR A 78 -7.48 3.82 8.98
C TYR A 78 -7.30 2.67 9.95
N ASP A 79 -6.64 2.93 11.07
CA ASP A 79 -6.38 1.92 12.10
C ASP A 79 -7.63 1.53 12.91
N ARG A 80 -8.74 2.27 12.76
CA ARG A 80 -10.04 1.86 13.30
C ARG A 80 -10.56 0.57 12.68
N PHE A 81 -10.08 0.21 11.49
CA PHE A 81 -10.39 -1.07 10.88
C PHE A 81 -9.51 -2.16 11.48
N PRO A 82 -10.09 -3.28 11.95
CA PRO A 82 -9.29 -4.33 12.57
C PRO A 82 -8.40 -5.04 11.55
N ILE A 83 -7.32 -5.64 12.04
CA ILE A 83 -6.49 -6.54 11.24
C ILE A 83 -7.35 -7.76 10.92
N CYS A 84 -7.44 -8.10 9.64
CA CYS A 84 -8.31 -9.17 9.17
C CYS A 84 -7.74 -9.79 7.90
N LYS A 85 -7.82 -11.11 7.80
CA LYS A 85 -7.35 -11.83 6.62
C LYS A 85 -8.26 -11.52 5.42
N PRO A 86 -7.70 -11.20 4.24
CA PRO A 86 -8.50 -10.94 3.05
C PRO A 86 -9.07 -12.22 2.44
N SER A 87 -9.99 -12.06 1.48
CA SER A 87 -10.48 -13.18 0.69
C SER A 87 -9.35 -13.78 -0.16
N ASP A 88 -9.49 -15.05 -0.52
CA ASP A 88 -8.51 -15.74 -1.35
C ASP A 88 -8.34 -15.07 -2.72
N SER A 89 -9.43 -14.61 -3.32
CA SER A 89 -9.37 -13.93 -4.62
C SER A 89 -8.62 -12.60 -4.55
N TYR A 90 -8.79 -11.84 -3.47
CA TYR A 90 -8.03 -10.60 -3.25
C TYR A 90 -6.55 -10.89 -3.02
N MET A 91 -6.25 -11.89 -2.18
CA MET A 91 -4.87 -12.33 -1.92
C MET A 91 -4.16 -12.72 -3.23
N GLU A 92 -4.83 -13.46 -4.11
CA GLU A 92 -4.27 -13.84 -5.40
C GLU A 92 -3.96 -12.63 -6.30
N ARG A 93 -4.83 -11.61 -6.28
CA ARG A 93 -4.58 -10.37 -7.02
C ARG A 93 -3.36 -9.62 -6.49
N CYS A 94 -3.20 -9.54 -5.19
CA CYS A 94 -2.01 -8.92 -4.58
C CYS A 94 -0.74 -9.68 -4.93
N LYS A 95 -0.77 -11.01 -4.86
CA LYS A 95 0.37 -11.85 -5.24
C LYS A 95 0.72 -11.70 -6.71
N GLN A 96 -0.28 -11.61 -7.59
CA GLN A 96 -0.03 -11.40 -9.01
C GLN A 96 0.65 -10.05 -9.26
N GLY A 97 0.21 -9.00 -8.58
CA GLY A 97 0.85 -7.68 -8.65
C GLY A 97 2.32 -7.73 -8.25
N TYR A 98 2.64 -8.44 -7.17
CA TYR A 98 4.03 -8.63 -6.74
C TYR A 98 4.85 -9.40 -7.78
N LYS A 99 4.30 -10.47 -8.34
CA LYS A 99 4.97 -11.25 -9.40
C LYS A 99 5.23 -10.41 -10.64
N ASP A 100 4.27 -9.56 -11.02
CA ASP A 100 4.41 -8.66 -12.18
C ASP A 100 5.55 -7.67 -11.98
N MET A 101 5.82 -7.26 -10.75
CA MET A 101 6.95 -6.38 -10.41
C MET A 101 8.27 -7.14 -10.21
N GLY A 102 8.27 -8.45 -10.27
CA GLY A 102 9.44 -9.26 -9.99
C GLY A 102 9.76 -9.41 -8.50
N TRP A 103 8.80 -9.14 -7.62
CA TRP A 103 8.96 -9.22 -6.17
C TRP A 103 8.50 -10.58 -5.63
N ASP A 104 9.06 -10.97 -4.49
CA ASP A 104 8.68 -12.20 -3.80
C ASP A 104 7.26 -12.10 -3.26
N SER A 105 6.34 -12.86 -3.83
CA SER A 105 4.93 -12.84 -3.43
C SER A 105 4.68 -13.54 -2.09
N SER A 106 5.61 -14.37 -1.60
CA SER A 106 5.43 -15.07 -0.32
C SER A 106 5.42 -14.12 0.87
N ILE A 107 5.96 -12.91 0.73
CA ILE A 107 5.93 -11.87 1.75
C ILE A 107 4.50 -11.44 2.11
N LEU A 108 3.53 -11.75 1.25
CA LEU A 108 2.11 -11.44 1.47
C LEU A 108 1.38 -12.50 2.31
N ASP A 109 2.04 -13.62 2.62
CA ASP A 109 1.50 -14.73 3.41
C ASP A 109 1.76 -14.51 4.90
N PHE A 110 1.15 -13.50 5.49
CA PHE A 110 1.32 -13.22 6.93
C PHE A 110 0.01 -13.12 7.69
#